data_8970b2587e161ca7eecc1908e0599c16
#
_entry.id   8970b2587e161ca7eecc1908e0599c16
#
_cell.length_a   1.000
_cell.length_b   1.000
_cell.length_c   1.000
_cell.angle_alpha   90.00
_cell.angle_beta   90.00
_cell.angle_gamma   90.00
#
_symmetry.space_group_name_H-M   'P 1'
#
loop_
_entity.id
_entity.type
_entity.pdbx_description
1 polymer ?
#
loop_
_entity_poly.entity_id
_entity_poly.type
_entity_poly.pdbx_seq_one_letter_code
_entity_poly.pdbx_strand_id
1 'polypeptide(L)'
;MATQGGARALRLAGQIGAIAVGMRADRVLYDLTEPPWVPLNDPIQHLVHVEDGRAVDTVLIGGRVVEQGKVTTFDAAALLAEARPMLAAICARNGALSQLAQRVTEVMP
;
A
#
# COMPACT_ATOMS: atom_id res chain seq x y z
N MET A 1 7.52 -8.05 -14.98
CA MET A 1 8.40 -8.19 -13.79
C MET A 1 7.61 -8.37 -12.49
N ALA A 2 6.56 -7.61 -12.26
CA ALA A 2 5.78 -7.63 -11.00
C ALA A 2 5.02 -8.93 -10.69
N THR A 3 4.75 -9.77 -11.67
CA THR A 3 3.98 -11.02 -11.53
C THR A 3 4.89 -12.25 -11.63
N GLN A 4 4.85 -12.97 -12.73
CA GLN A 4 5.67 -14.19 -12.95
C GLN A 4 7.19 -13.94 -12.84
N GLY A 5 7.66 -12.76 -13.24
CA GLY A 5 9.07 -12.38 -13.07
C GLY A 5 9.46 -12.27 -11.60
N GLY A 6 8.62 -11.62 -10.79
CA GLY A 6 8.78 -11.55 -9.32
C GLY A 6 8.70 -12.93 -8.66
N ALA A 7 7.74 -13.76 -9.09
CA ALA A 7 7.62 -15.13 -8.59
C ALA A 7 8.89 -15.97 -8.83
N ARG A 8 9.50 -15.84 -10.01
CA ARG A 8 10.78 -16.51 -10.30
C ARG A 8 11.93 -16.00 -9.44
N ALA A 9 12.03 -14.68 -9.27
CA ALA A 9 13.06 -14.07 -8.43
C ALA A 9 12.97 -14.53 -6.96
N LEU A 10 11.75 -14.71 -6.45
CA LEU A 10 11.45 -15.20 -5.09
C LEU A 10 11.52 -16.74 -4.96
N ARG A 11 11.81 -17.47 -6.03
CA ARG A 11 11.76 -18.95 -6.11
C ARG A 11 10.37 -19.53 -5.77
N LEU A 12 9.31 -18.78 -6.06
CA LEU A 12 7.91 -19.16 -5.88
C LEU A 12 7.19 -19.39 -7.20
N ALA A 13 7.95 -19.66 -8.28
CA ALA A 13 7.37 -19.97 -9.58
C ALA A 13 6.41 -21.18 -9.48
N GLY A 14 5.24 -21.08 -10.13
CA GLY A 14 4.19 -22.09 -10.02
C GLY A 14 3.31 -22.01 -8.75
N GLN A 15 3.65 -21.14 -7.80
CA GLN A 15 2.82 -20.91 -6.60
C GLN A 15 2.10 -19.57 -6.64
N ILE A 16 2.77 -18.53 -7.17
CA ILE A 16 2.25 -17.15 -7.26
C ILE A 16 2.56 -16.55 -8.64
N GLY A 17 2.02 -15.37 -8.93
CA GLY A 17 2.34 -14.57 -10.12
C GLY A 17 1.44 -14.86 -11.32
N ALA A 18 0.43 -15.70 -11.19
CA ALA A 18 -0.62 -15.90 -12.18
C ALA A 18 -1.96 -16.24 -11.50
N ILE A 19 -3.06 -16.05 -12.24
CA ILE A 19 -4.39 -16.48 -11.84
C ILE A 19 -4.65 -17.84 -12.48
N ALA A 20 -4.40 -18.92 -11.73
CA ALA A 20 -4.62 -20.28 -12.19
C ALA A 20 -5.04 -21.20 -11.03
N VAL A 21 -5.70 -22.31 -11.35
CA VAL A 21 -6.09 -23.33 -10.36
C VAL A 21 -4.84 -23.90 -9.68
N GLY A 22 -4.86 -24.01 -8.36
CA GLY A 22 -3.74 -24.52 -7.56
C GLY A 22 -2.71 -23.46 -7.16
N MET A 23 -2.81 -22.24 -7.67
CA MET A 23 -1.95 -21.12 -7.22
C MET A 23 -2.51 -20.41 -5.99
N ARG A 24 -1.63 -19.79 -5.21
CA ARG A 24 -2.02 -18.96 -4.05
C ARG A 24 -2.85 -17.77 -4.51
N ALA A 25 -3.86 -17.46 -3.75
CA ALA A 25 -4.74 -16.33 -4.03
C ALA A 25 -4.16 -15.02 -3.43
N ASP A 26 -3.00 -14.58 -3.93
CA ASP A 26 -2.42 -13.28 -3.64
C ASP A 26 -2.81 -12.34 -4.79
N ARG A 27 -3.71 -11.38 -4.53
CA ARG A 27 -4.34 -10.55 -5.57
C ARG A 27 -4.60 -9.14 -5.06
N VAL A 28 -4.53 -8.19 -5.97
CA VAL A 28 -5.00 -6.81 -5.77
C VAL A 28 -6.11 -6.54 -6.78
N LEU A 29 -7.22 -6.02 -6.30
CA LEU A 29 -8.32 -5.54 -7.12
C LEU A 29 -8.27 -4.00 -7.13
N TYR A 30 -8.49 -3.42 -8.29
CA TYR A 30 -8.48 -1.97 -8.48
C TYR A 30 -9.87 -1.48 -8.87
N ASP A 31 -10.28 -0.35 -8.32
CA ASP A 31 -11.44 0.40 -8.81
C ASP A 31 -11.04 1.22 -10.04
N LEU A 32 -11.50 0.78 -11.20
CA LEU A 32 -11.18 1.42 -12.48
C LEU A 32 -12.00 2.70 -12.74
N THR A 33 -12.86 3.11 -11.82
CA THR A 33 -13.59 4.39 -11.90
C THR A 33 -12.80 5.55 -11.30
N GLU A 34 -11.73 5.25 -10.55
CA GLU A 34 -10.85 6.26 -9.98
C GLU A 34 -10.11 7.07 -11.05
N PRO A 35 -9.84 8.37 -10.80
CA PRO A 35 -9.24 9.27 -11.79
C PRO A 35 -7.98 8.78 -12.50
N PRO A 36 -7.04 8.05 -11.84
CA PRO A 36 -5.86 7.52 -12.52
C PRO A 36 -6.19 6.53 -13.66
N TRP A 37 -7.39 5.94 -13.65
CA TRP A 37 -7.81 4.95 -14.63
C TRP A 37 -8.72 5.51 -15.73
N VAL A 38 -9.02 6.81 -15.70
CA VAL A 38 -9.96 7.44 -16.67
C VAL A 38 -9.21 8.49 -17.51
N PRO A 39 -9.26 8.39 -18.85
CA PRO A 39 -9.84 7.31 -19.67
C PRO A 39 -8.95 6.06 -19.69
N LEU A 40 -9.56 4.88 -19.62
CA LEU A 40 -8.83 3.61 -19.68
C LEU A 40 -8.50 3.27 -21.14
N ASN A 41 -7.23 3.45 -21.52
CA ASN A 41 -6.73 3.11 -22.86
C ASN A 41 -6.00 1.75 -22.85
N ASP A 42 -5.05 1.58 -21.95
CA ASP A 42 -4.26 0.37 -21.78
C ASP A 42 -4.08 0.09 -20.28
N PRO A 43 -4.73 -0.96 -19.74
CA PRO A 43 -4.66 -1.24 -18.31
C PRO A 43 -3.26 -1.58 -17.80
N ILE A 44 -2.38 -2.14 -18.64
CA ILE A 44 -1.01 -2.46 -18.24
C ILE A 44 -0.18 -1.18 -18.12
N GLN A 45 -0.34 -0.26 -19.06
CA GLN A 45 0.32 1.04 -19.02
C GLN A 45 -0.15 1.86 -17.80
N HIS A 46 -1.46 1.88 -17.52
CA HIS A 46 -2.00 2.56 -16.35
C HIS A 46 -1.44 1.96 -15.05
N LEU A 47 -1.45 0.63 -14.93
CA LEU A 47 -0.92 -0.05 -13.74
C LEU A 47 0.57 0.24 -13.49
N VAL A 48 1.37 0.39 -14.54
CA VAL A 48 2.83 0.56 -14.41
C VAL A 48 3.23 2.02 -14.21
N HIS A 49 2.52 2.96 -14.83
CA HIS A 49 2.97 4.35 -14.94
C HIS A 49 2.08 5.37 -14.23
N VAL A 50 0.83 5.03 -13.95
CA VAL A 50 -0.15 5.99 -13.45
C VAL A 50 -0.68 5.61 -12.07
N GLU A 51 -0.83 4.30 -11.77
CA GLU A 51 -1.35 3.82 -10.50
C GLU A 51 -0.41 4.17 -9.34
N ASP A 52 -0.94 4.83 -8.32
CA ASP A 52 -0.21 5.28 -7.12
C ASP A 52 -0.73 4.64 -5.82
N GLY A 53 -1.61 3.65 -5.92
CA GLY A 53 -2.21 2.92 -4.81
C GLY A 53 -3.60 3.41 -4.42
N ARG A 54 -4.06 4.56 -4.91
CA ARG A 54 -5.39 5.10 -4.54
C ARG A 54 -6.55 4.30 -5.08
N ALA A 55 -6.39 3.69 -6.25
CA ALA A 55 -7.43 2.85 -6.84
C ALA A 55 -7.46 1.41 -6.30
N VAL A 56 -6.62 1.07 -5.32
CA VAL A 56 -6.66 -0.25 -4.68
C VAL A 56 -7.94 -0.36 -3.86
N ASP A 57 -8.84 -1.24 -4.29
CA ASP A 57 -10.08 -1.55 -3.58
C ASP A 57 -9.90 -2.69 -2.60
N THR A 58 -9.40 -3.82 -3.06
CA THR A 58 -9.28 -5.03 -2.23
C THR A 58 -7.93 -5.70 -2.42
N VAL A 59 -7.30 -6.07 -1.32
CA VAL A 59 -6.05 -6.86 -1.29
C VAL A 59 -6.32 -8.21 -0.63
N LEU A 60 -6.00 -9.28 -1.34
CA LEU A 60 -6.05 -10.65 -0.83
C LEU A 60 -4.63 -11.20 -0.69
N ILE A 61 -4.35 -11.85 0.43
CA ILE A 61 -3.10 -12.59 0.68
C ILE A 61 -3.46 -14.00 1.16
N GLY A 62 -3.05 -15.01 0.39
CA GLY A 62 -3.39 -16.40 0.67
C GLY A 62 -4.91 -16.65 0.71
N GLY A 63 -5.69 -15.88 -0.05
CA GLY A 63 -7.15 -15.95 -0.07
C GLY A 63 -7.88 -15.21 1.06
N ARG A 64 -7.14 -14.55 1.97
CA ARG A 64 -7.73 -13.70 3.01
C ARG A 64 -7.75 -12.25 2.55
N VAL A 65 -8.86 -11.57 2.76
CA VAL A 65 -8.95 -10.12 2.56
C VAL A 65 -8.18 -9.44 3.69
N VAL A 66 -7.12 -8.71 3.34
CA VAL A 66 -6.28 -7.98 4.29
C VAL A 66 -6.49 -6.48 4.20
N GLU A 67 -7.03 -6.01 3.07
CA GLU A 67 -7.41 -4.63 2.85
C GLU A 67 -8.67 -4.58 1.98
N GLN A 68 -9.62 -3.73 2.37
CA GLN A 68 -10.82 -3.38 1.61
C GLN A 68 -11.17 -1.93 1.95
N GLY A 69 -10.60 -0.99 1.17
CA GLY A 69 -10.64 0.43 1.51
C GLY A 69 -9.91 0.82 2.81
N LYS A 70 -9.55 -0.16 3.63
CA LYS A 70 -8.76 0.00 4.87
C LYS A 70 -8.14 -1.34 5.28
N VAL A 71 -7.03 -1.28 6.00
CA VAL A 71 -6.38 -2.48 6.54
C VAL A 71 -7.33 -3.17 7.53
N THR A 72 -7.57 -4.48 7.34
CA THR A 72 -8.50 -5.28 8.15
C THR A 72 -7.79 -6.19 9.16
N THR A 73 -6.46 -6.33 9.04
CA THR A 73 -5.65 -7.26 9.85
C THR A 73 -5.31 -6.73 11.23
N PHE A 74 -5.42 -5.42 11.45
CA PHE A 74 -5.21 -4.76 12.74
C PHE A 74 -5.99 -3.44 12.81
N ASP A 75 -6.23 -2.94 14.02
CA ASP A 75 -6.83 -1.62 14.23
C ASP A 75 -5.75 -0.53 14.08
N ALA A 76 -5.74 0.12 12.92
CA ALA A 76 -4.80 1.19 12.61
C ALA A 76 -4.98 2.41 13.53
N ALA A 77 -6.21 2.71 13.96
CA ALA A 77 -6.48 3.84 14.85
C ALA A 77 -5.90 3.59 16.26
N ALA A 78 -6.07 2.38 16.78
CA ALA A 78 -5.49 1.99 18.06
C ALA A 78 -3.95 2.01 18.00
N LEU A 79 -3.36 1.48 16.92
CA LEU A 79 -1.90 1.50 16.72
C LEU A 79 -1.35 2.93 16.65
N LEU A 80 -2.02 3.82 15.92
CA LEU A 80 -1.62 5.23 15.84
C LEU A 80 -1.77 5.96 17.18
N ALA A 81 -2.80 5.66 17.96
CA ALA A 81 -2.96 6.22 19.30
C ALA A 81 -1.81 5.79 20.23
N GLU A 82 -1.35 4.56 20.13
CA GLU A 82 -0.20 4.05 20.89
C GLU A 82 1.14 4.64 20.39
N ALA A 83 1.31 4.81 19.07
CA ALA A 83 2.54 5.34 18.49
C ALA A 83 2.74 6.85 18.78
N ARG A 84 1.69 7.64 18.86
CA ARG A 84 1.76 9.10 19.06
C ARG A 84 2.58 9.52 20.31
N PRO A 85 2.37 8.97 21.52
CA PRO A 85 3.17 9.34 22.68
C PRO A 85 4.63 8.92 22.55
N MET A 86 4.93 7.82 21.86
CA MET A 86 6.30 7.40 21.57
C MET A 86 7.02 8.39 20.67
N LEU A 87 6.35 8.84 19.59
CA LEU A 87 6.87 9.87 18.70
C LEU A 87 7.10 11.20 19.44
N ALA A 88 6.16 11.62 20.27
CA ALA A 88 6.30 12.83 21.09
C ALA A 88 7.51 12.74 22.03
N ALA A 89 7.74 11.58 22.65
CA ALA A 89 8.90 11.36 23.51
C ALA A 89 10.24 11.37 22.74
N ILE A 90 10.27 10.86 21.51
CA ILE A 90 11.43 10.93 20.62
C ILE A 90 11.72 12.38 20.23
N CYS A 91 10.70 13.13 19.82
CA CYS A 91 10.82 14.53 19.45
C CYS A 91 11.29 15.39 20.65
N ALA A 92 10.75 15.15 21.84
CA ALA A 92 11.17 15.88 23.05
C ALA A 92 12.65 15.66 23.41
N ARG A 93 13.19 14.47 23.15
CA ARG A 93 14.61 14.17 23.38
C ARG A 93 15.53 14.72 22.28
N ASN A 94 14.98 15.06 21.12
CA ASN A 94 15.74 15.54 19.98
C ASN A 94 15.22 16.93 19.56
N GLY A 95 15.80 17.97 20.15
CA GLY A 95 15.40 19.36 19.90
C GLY A 95 15.51 19.78 18.42
N ALA A 96 16.43 19.20 17.66
CA ALA A 96 16.59 19.48 16.23
C ALA A 96 15.36 18.97 15.42
N LEU A 97 14.80 17.82 15.78
CA LEU A 97 13.58 17.29 15.15
C LEU A 97 12.36 18.15 15.47
N SER A 98 12.26 18.66 16.70
CA SER A 98 11.17 19.55 17.10
C SER A 98 11.18 20.88 16.33
N GLN A 99 12.36 21.45 16.11
CA GLN A 99 12.53 22.65 15.29
C GLN A 99 12.21 22.42 13.81
N LEU A 100 12.61 21.28 13.26
CA LEU A 100 12.26 20.90 11.88
C LEU A 100 10.74 20.71 11.70
N ALA A 101 10.07 20.06 12.65
CA ALA A 101 8.62 19.86 12.61
C ALA A 101 7.87 21.20 12.64
N GLN A 102 8.30 22.16 13.46
CA GLN A 102 7.70 23.50 13.50
C GLN A 102 7.90 24.24 12.17
N ARG A 103 9.08 24.20 11.58
CA ARG A 103 9.35 24.84 10.26
C ARG A 103 8.52 24.24 9.13
N VAL A 104 8.28 22.93 9.13
CA VAL A 104 7.41 22.28 8.14
C VAL A 104 5.97 22.76 8.30
N THR A 105 5.46 22.89 9.52
CA THR A 105 4.09 23.37 9.79
C THR A 105 3.90 24.85 9.39
N GLU A 106 4.96 25.66 9.46
CA GLU A 106 4.91 27.08 9.04
C GLU A 106 4.93 27.25 7.51
N VAL A 107 5.45 26.28 6.76
CA VAL A 107 5.61 26.35 5.30
C VAL A 107 4.46 25.66 4.56
N MET A 108 3.72 24.79 5.21
CA MET A 108 2.55 24.10 4.66
C MET A 108 1.28 24.65 5.31
N PRO A 109 0.58 25.60 4.65
CA PRO A 109 -0.69 26.14 5.12
C PRO A 109 -1.81 25.09 5.06
#